data_c7a1db32203243dda3cf1504477e40da
#
_entry.id   c7a1db32203243dda3cf1504477e40da
#
_cell.length_a   1.000
_cell.length_b   1.000
_cell.length_c   1.000
_cell.angle_alpha   90.00
_cell.angle_beta   90.00
_cell.angle_gamma   90.00
#
_symmetry.space_group_name_H-M   'P 1'
#
loop_
_entity.id
_entity.type
_entity.pdbx_description
1 polymer ?
#
loop_
_entity_poly.entity_id
_entity_poly.type
_entity_poly.pdbx_seq_one_letter_code
_entity_poly.pdbx_strand_id
1 'polypeptide(L)'
;MNMKKIISFFIVACCAMCATAAKVVWQIGVADNSGTELALGPSEYKKFLAHDFGYEDRYFLVGTSVDKNDFPYVLPGPDDTWGGTWSTSGWRTHDANILFGIKKLPKHGKWKLVVDLVDANPSRSVVKVMVNSAEKKFEIKGHSKGVLEGNLQDAKEQILEFPISANDLKKGGNMVTVSVLEGGWIVFDQIRLEGADELVLEKNNEYAFLRNVAPAEYEMEMDG
;
A
#
# COMPACT_ATOMS: atom_id res chain seq x y z
N MET A 1 42.21 -63.61 -10.82
CA MET A 1 41.74 -62.80 -9.72
C MET A 1 40.90 -61.65 -10.31
N ASN A 2 39.58 -61.83 -10.38
CA ASN A 2 38.65 -60.89 -11.07
C ASN A 2 38.12 -59.81 -10.11
N MET A 3 38.52 -58.60 -10.35
CA MET A 3 38.03 -57.43 -9.64
C MET A 3 36.76 -56.89 -10.34
N LYS A 4 35.60 -57.16 -9.77
CA LYS A 4 34.32 -56.58 -10.21
C LYS A 4 34.26 -55.11 -9.78
N LYS A 5 34.25 -54.19 -10.77
CA LYS A 5 33.97 -52.76 -10.56
C LYS A 5 32.47 -52.59 -10.32
N ILE A 6 32.09 -52.15 -9.11
CA ILE A 6 30.74 -51.73 -8.77
C ILE A 6 30.64 -50.26 -9.17
N ILE A 7 29.85 -49.93 -10.21
CA ILE A 7 29.51 -48.56 -10.60
C ILE A 7 28.24 -48.22 -9.82
N SER A 8 28.39 -47.34 -8.85
CA SER A 8 27.28 -46.77 -8.06
C SER A 8 26.67 -45.62 -8.84
N PHE A 9 25.47 -45.79 -9.36
CA PHE A 9 24.70 -44.72 -10.01
C PHE A 9 24.03 -43.89 -8.92
N PHE A 10 24.53 -42.70 -8.67
CA PHE A 10 23.83 -41.68 -7.89
C PHE A 10 22.78 -41.01 -8.79
N ILE A 11 21.50 -41.36 -8.59
CA ILE A 11 20.39 -40.63 -9.18
C ILE A 11 20.18 -39.38 -8.30
N VAL A 12 20.67 -38.25 -8.78
CA VAL A 12 20.30 -36.93 -8.22
C VAL A 12 18.88 -36.62 -8.68
N ALA A 13 17.92 -36.86 -7.80
CA ALA A 13 16.55 -36.40 -8.01
C ALA A 13 16.53 -34.86 -7.89
N CYS A 14 16.61 -34.19 -9.04
CA CYS A 14 16.41 -32.75 -9.13
C CYS A 14 14.90 -32.51 -8.93
N CYS A 15 14.48 -32.24 -7.69
CA CYS A 15 13.14 -31.68 -7.42
C CYS A 15 13.10 -30.28 -8.03
N ALA A 16 12.62 -30.19 -9.26
CA ALA A 16 12.20 -28.90 -9.82
C ALA A 16 11.02 -28.40 -8.97
N MET A 17 11.30 -27.52 -8.01
CA MET A 17 10.25 -26.71 -7.40
C MET A 17 9.69 -25.82 -8.51
N CYS A 18 8.55 -26.19 -9.06
CA CYS A 18 7.74 -25.27 -9.85
C CYS A 18 7.31 -24.14 -8.91
N ALA A 19 8.08 -23.07 -8.87
CA ALA A 19 7.61 -21.82 -8.29
C ALA A 19 6.44 -21.37 -9.18
N THR A 20 5.22 -21.56 -8.70
CA THR A 20 4.05 -20.93 -9.32
C THR A 20 4.25 -19.43 -9.24
N ALA A 21 4.26 -18.76 -10.40
CA ALA A 21 4.36 -17.31 -10.44
C ALA A 21 3.25 -16.71 -9.55
N ALA A 22 3.60 -15.72 -8.74
CA ALA A 22 2.63 -15.00 -7.92
C ALA A 22 1.59 -14.36 -8.83
N LYS A 23 0.31 -14.60 -8.53
CA LYS A 23 -0.82 -14.03 -9.28
C LYS A 23 -1.27 -12.75 -8.57
N VAL A 24 -1.43 -11.69 -9.33
CA VAL A 24 -2.02 -10.45 -8.83
C VAL A 24 -3.51 -10.69 -8.54
N VAL A 25 -3.92 -10.41 -7.31
CA VAL A 25 -5.31 -10.51 -6.84
C VAL A 25 -6.06 -9.23 -7.19
N TRP A 26 -5.46 -8.09 -6.85
CA TRP A 26 -5.87 -6.74 -7.26
C TRP A 26 -4.65 -5.82 -7.28
N GLN A 27 -4.76 -4.72 -8.03
CA GLN A 27 -3.74 -3.69 -8.12
C GLN A 27 -4.35 -2.30 -8.30
N ILE A 28 -3.59 -1.29 -7.94
CA ILE A 28 -3.80 0.14 -8.18
C ILE A 28 -2.51 0.64 -8.79
N GLY A 29 -2.58 1.35 -9.90
CA GLY A 29 -1.41 1.80 -10.65
C GLY A 29 -0.78 0.71 -11.52
N VAL A 30 0.31 1.06 -12.19
CA VAL A 30 1.06 0.23 -13.14
C VAL A 30 2.53 0.28 -12.76
N ALA A 31 3.20 -0.86 -12.67
CA ALA A 31 4.63 -0.93 -12.35
C ALA A 31 5.48 -0.44 -13.54
N ASP A 32 5.59 0.87 -13.71
CA ASP A 32 6.37 1.51 -14.77
C ASP A 32 7.26 2.66 -14.26
N ASN A 33 7.33 2.82 -12.93
CA ASN A 33 8.06 3.86 -12.22
C ASN A 33 7.62 5.29 -12.57
N SER A 34 6.33 5.52 -12.81
CA SER A 34 5.85 6.85 -13.18
C SER A 34 4.73 7.42 -12.31
N GLY A 35 3.76 6.63 -11.90
CA GLY A 35 2.56 7.07 -11.17
C GLY A 35 1.66 8.03 -11.97
N THR A 36 1.84 8.12 -13.29
CA THR A 36 1.09 9.06 -14.15
C THR A 36 -0.37 8.68 -14.30
N GLU A 37 -0.72 7.44 -14.09
CA GLU A 37 -2.08 6.90 -14.13
C GLU A 37 -2.87 7.16 -12.84
N LEU A 38 -2.21 7.65 -11.79
CA LEU A 38 -2.83 8.00 -10.51
C LEU A 38 -3.35 9.44 -10.50
N ALA A 39 -4.24 9.76 -9.57
CA ALA A 39 -4.78 11.11 -9.44
C ALA A 39 -3.70 12.11 -9.06
N LEU A 40 -3.79 13.33 -9.59
CA LEU A 40 -2.84 14.43 -9.41
C LEU A 40 -1.44 14.18 -10.00
N GLY A 41 -1.19 12.98 -10.54
CA GLY A 41 0.11 12.70 -11.15
C GLY A 41 0.31 13.41 -12.50
N PRO A 42 1.57 13.77 -12.80
CA PRO A 42 2.76 13.58 -11.97
C PRO A 42 3.24 14.81 -11.18
N SER A 43 2.50 15.95 -11.14
CA SER A 43 3.05 17.20 -10.61
C SER A 43 2.04 18.08 -9.84
N GLU A 44 0.83 17.60 -9.65
CA GLU A 44 -0.24 18.39 -9.04
C GLU A 44 -0.42 18.16 -7.53
N TYR A 45 0.64 17.73 -6.82
CA TYR A 45 0.59 17.41 -5.39
C TYR A 45 0.01 18.55 -4.51
N LYS A 46 0.19 19.82 -4.88
CA LYS A 46 -0.37 20.97 -4.16
C LYS A 46 -1.90 21.01 -4.17
N LYS A 47 -2.54 20.25 -5.06
CA LYS A 47 -3.99 20.11 -5.13
C LYS A 47 -4.53 18.96 -4.25
N PHE A 48 -3.67 18.30 -3.47
CA PHE A 48 -4.02 17.15 -2.65
C PHE A 48 -5.26 17.38 -1.79
N LEU A 49 -5.28 18.46 -1.02
CA LEU A 49 -6.41 18.83 -0.16
C LEU A 49 -7.66 19.23 -0.95
N ALA A 50 -7.49 19.92 -2.06
CA ALA A 50 -8.61 20.38 -2.90
C ALA A 50 -9.38 19.21 -3.56
N HIS A 51 -8.76 18.02 -3.63
CA HIS A 51 -9.38 16.80 -4.14
C HIS A 51 -9.85 15.84 -3.03
N ASP A 52 -10.00 16.34 -1.80
CA ASP A 52 -10.46 15.59 -0.63
C ASP A 52 -9.56 14.42 -0.20
N PHE A 53 -8.36 14.28 -0.77
CA PHE A 53 -7.44 13.22 -0.35
C PHE A 53 -6.90 13.42 1.07
N GLY A 54 -6.96 14.63 1.59
CA GLY A 54 -6.57 14.95 2.96
C GLY A 54 -7.62 14.62 4.02
N TYR A 55 -8.78 14.10 3.64
CA TYR A 55 -9.84 13.75 4.57
C TYR A 55 -9.86 12.26 4.86
N GLU A 56 -10.04 11.88 6.11
CA GLU A 56 -9.90 10.51 6.63
C GLU A 56 -10.95 9.53 6.13
N ASP A 57 -12.01 10.00 5.52
CA ASP A 57 -13.17 9.24 5.06
C ASP A 57 -13.14 8.91 3.56
N ARG A 58 -12.08 9.29 2.86
CA ARG A 58 -11.90 8.88 1.47
C ARG A 58 -11.24 7.51 1.37
N TYR A 59 -11.91 6.63 0.64
CA TYR A 59 -11.48 5.24 0.45
C TYR A 59 -11.41 4.89 -1.03
N PHE A 60 -10.37 4.14 -1.41
CA PHE A 60 -10.33 3.46 -2.70
C PHE A 60 -11.06 2.12 -2.58
N LEU A 61 -12.05 1.88 -3.43
CA LEU A 61 -12.86 0.66 -3.45
C LEU A 61 -12.43 -0.23 -4.61
N VAL A 62 -11.73 -1.33 -4.32
CA VAL A 62 -11.30 -2.28 -5.35
C VAL A 62 -12.48 -2.80 -6.15
N GLY A 63 -12.39 -2.71 -7.48
CA GLY A 63 -13.44 -3.09 -8.42
C GLY A 63 -14.55 -2.03 -8.62
N THR A 64 -14.41 -0.83 -8.03
CA THR A 64 -15.35 0.28 -8.18
C THR A 64 -14.65 1.60 -8.46
N SER A 65 -13.64 1.95 -7.66
CA SER A 65 -12.84 3.16 -7.82
C SER A 65 -11.94 3.10 -9.06
N VAL A 66 -11.56 4.28 -9.57
CA VAL A 66 -10.72 4.45 -10.74
C VAL A 66 -9.42 5.14 -10.34
N ASP A 67 -8.27 4.54 -10.64
CA ASP A 67 -6.94 4.97 -10.22
C ASP A 67 -6.73 6.46 -10.47
N LYS A 68 -7.01 6.94 -11.68
CA LYS A 68 -6.80 8.34 -12.10
C LYS A 68 -7.62 9.36 -11.32
N ASN A 69 -8.73 8.95 -10.70
CA ASN A 69 -9.63 9.86 -10.00
C ASN A 69 -9.58 9.69 -8.49
N ASP A 70 -9.37 8.45 -8.02
CA ASP A 70 -9.70 8.07 -6.65
C ASP A 70 -8.47 7.71 -5.80
N PHE A 71 -7.29 7.53 -6.43
CA PHE A 71 -6.06 7.24 -5.69
C PHE A 71 -4.96 8.26 -6.02
N PRO A 72 -4.45 9.02 -5.02
CA PRO A 72 -3.45 10.04 -5.28
C PRO A 72 -2.09 9.40 -5.58
N TYR A 73 -1.33 9.98 -6.52
CA TYR A 73 0.04 9.54 -6.81
C TYR A 73 1.00 9.80 -5.65
N VAL A 74 0.65 10.67 -4.71
CA VAL A 74 1.50 11.10 -3.60
C VAL A 74 0.73 11.02 -2.29
N LEU A 75 1.42 10.62 -1.22
CA LEU A 75 0.92 10.69 0.15
C LEU A 75 1.84 11.60 0.97
N PRO A 76 1.33 12.69 1.55
CA PRO A 76 2.14 13.59 2.36
C PRO A 76 2.50 12.96 3.71
N GLY A 77 3.67 13.32 4.21
CA GLY A 77 4.09 13.04 5.57
C GLY A 77 3.90 14.24 6.51
N PRO A 78 4.20 14.07 7.81
CA PRO A 78 4.08 15.13 8.81
C PRO A 78 4.85 16.42 8.51
N ASP A 79 5.91 16.34 7.73
CA ASP A 79 6.75 17.51 7.37
C ASP A 79 6.19 18.30 6.16
N ASP A 80 5.13 17.80 5.51
CA ASP A 80 4.62 18.36 4.25
C ASP A 80 3.46 19.33 4.49
N THR A 81 3.79 20.60 4.55
CA THR A 81 2.81 21.67 4.80
C THR A 81 1.69 21.76 3.76
N TRP A 82 1.97 21.39 2.51
CA TRP A 82 1.00 21.38 1.41
C TRP A 82 -0.06 20.28 1.58
N GLY A 83 0.21 19.26 2.38
CA GLY A 83 -0.71 18.17 2.71
C GLY A 83 -1.63 18.47 3.89
N GLY A 84 -1.56 19.66 4.50
CA GLY A 84 -2.40 20.01 5.66
C GLY A 84 -2.01 19.31 6.97
N THR A 85 -0.79 18.85 7.08
CA THR A 85 -0.27 18.06 8.22
C THR A 85 0.35 18.92 9.33
N TRP A 86 -0.06 20.16 9.49
CA TRP A 86 0.52 21.08 10.48
C TRP A 86 0.07 20.79 11.91
N SER A 87 0.96 21.03 12.85
CA SER A 87 0.69 20.98 14.29
C SER A 87 -0.42 21.95 14.73
N THR A 88 -0.59 23.07 14.03
CA THR A 88 -1.66 24.06 14.29
C THR A 88 -3.01 23.70 13.68
N SER A 89 -3.06 22.75 12.76
CA SER A 89 -4.30 22.23 12.12
C SER A 89 -4.78 20.93 12.76
N GLY A 90 -4.19 20.54 13.91
CA GLY A 90 -4.42 19.23 14.52
C GLY A 90 -3.74 18.14 13.69
N TRP A 91 -2.56 17.76 14.07
CA TRP A 91 -1.75 16.71 13.45
C TRP A 91 -2.60 15.56 12.92
N ARG A 92 -2.76 15.47 11.60
CA ARG A 92 -3.39 14.33 10.95
C ARG A 92 -2.35 13.67 10.06
N THR A 93 -2.09 12.42 10.33
CA THR A 93 -1.46 11.53 9.34
C THR A 93 -2.53 11.24 8.30
N HIS A 94 -2.26 11.54 7.04
CA HIS A 94 -3.16 11.12 5.97
C HIS A 94 -2.98 9.64 5.74
N ASP A 95 -4.12 8.96 5.62
CA ASP A 95 -4.16 7.53 5.37
C ASP A 95 -4.66 7.27 3.94
N ALA A 96 -3.88 6.55 3.15
CA ALA A 96 -4.39 5.96 1.92
C ALA A 96 -5.10 4.65 2.28
N ASN A 97 -6.43 4.67 2.24
CA ASN A 97 -7.27 3.54 2.62
C ASN A 97 -7.82 2.82 1.39
N ILE A 98 -7.64 1.49 1.33
CA ILE A 98 -8.07 0.63 0.23
C ILE A 98 -8.99 -0.45 0.80
N LEU A 99 -10.23 -0.50 0.34
CA LEU A 99 -11.22 -1.51 0.73
C LEU A 99 -11.38 -2.56 -0.36
N PHE A 100 -11.43 -3.83 0.04
CA PHE A 100 -11.70 -4.94 -0.87
C PHE A 100 -12.50 -6.05 -0.19
N GLY A 101 -13.38 -6.71 -0.96
CA GLY A 101 -14.20 -7.81 -0.48
C GLY A 101 -13.61 -9.16 -0.85
N ILE A 102 -13.66 -10.15 0.05
CA ILE A 102 -13.25 -11.54 -0.17
C ILE A 102 -14.43 -12.48 -0.06
N LYS A 103 -14.79 -13.15 -1.17
CA LYS A 103 -15.81 -14.20 -1.23
C LYS A 103 -15.26 -15.55 -0.76
N LYS A 104 -14.06 -15.92 -1.23
CA LYS A 104 -13.40 -17.19 -0.89
C LYS A 104 -11.99 -16.93 -0.40
N LEU A 105 -11.71 -17.37 0.83
CA LEU A 105 -10.41 -17.27 1.48
C LEU A 105 -9.89 -18.68 1.78
N PRO A 106 -8.77 -19.13 1.19
CA PRO A 106 -8.11 -20.40 1.54
C PRO A 106 -7.58 -20.39 2.98
N LYS A 107 -7.77 -21.50 3.71
CA LYS A 107 -7.39 -21.60 5.14
C LYS A 107 -5.90 -21.42 5.43
N HIS A 108 -5.04 -21.80 4.50
CA HIS A 108 -3.58 -21.77 4.65
C HIS A 108 -2.90 -20.94 3.56
N GLY A 109 -3.64 -20.07 2.92
CA GLY A 109 -3.11 -19.21 1.86
C GLY A 109 -2.07 -18.21 2.38
N LYS A 110 -1.16 -17.86 1.49
CA LYS A 110 -0.11 -16.84 1.72
C LYS A 110 -0.13 -15.87 0.57
N TRP A 111 -0.13 -14.61 0.93
CA TRP A 111 -0.10 -13.50 -0.02
C TRP A 111 0.97 -12.51 0.40
N LYS A 112 1.19 -11.53 -0.43
CA LYS A 112 2.08 -10.42 -0.16
C LYS A 112 1.41 -9.14 -0.66
N LEU A 113 1.31 -8.15 0.20
CA LEU A 113 1.01 -6.79 -0.21
C LEU A 113 2.33 -6.14 -0.60
N VAL A 114 2.36 -5.56 -1.79
CA VAL A 114 3.49 -4.80 -2.31
C VAL A 114 3.04 -3.36 -2.45
N VAL A 115 3.77 -2.45 -1.82
CA VAL A 115 3.66 -1.01 -2.04
C VAL A 115 4.92 -0.60 -2.78
N ASP A 116 4.77 -0.31 -4.05
CA ASP A 116 5.81 0.08 -4.96
C ASP A 116 5.81 1.60 -5.09
N LEU A 117 6.96 2.21 -4.83
CA LEU A 117 7.13 3.65 -4.80
C LEU A 117 8.11 4.08 -5.89
N VAL A 118 7.72 5.06 -6.69
CA VAL A 118 8.62 5.75 -7.63
C VAL A 118 9.81 6.33 -6.86
N ASP A 119 9.53 7.00 -5.74
CA ASP A 119 10.56 7.53 -4.81
C ASP A 119 9.87 8.02 -3.51
N ALA A 120 10.66 8.55 -2.60
CA ALA A 120 10.22 9.15 -1.36
C ALA A 120 10.99 10.45 -1.07
N ASN A 121 10.60 11.16 -0.02
CA ASN A 121 11.33 12.32 0.45
C ASN A 121 12.80 11.95 0.72
N PRO A 122 13.78 12.76 0.28
CA PRO A 122 15.21 12.52 0.53
C PRO A 122 15.62 12.49 2.01
N SER A 123 14.78 13.02 2.91
CA SER A 123 14.92 12.81 4.35
C SER A 123 14.38 11.43 4.73
N ARG A 124 14.74 10.95 5.94
CA ARG A 124 14.18 9.71 6.48
C ARG A 124 12.67 9.85 6.65
N SER A 125 11.94 8.86 6.20
CA SER A 125 10.49 8.74 6.44
C SER A 125 10.16 7.37 7.04
N VAL A 126 9.10 7.30 7.85
CA VAL A 126 8.58 6.05 8.41
C VAL A 126 7.19 5.80 7.82
N VAL A 127 7.08 4.76 7.00
CA VAL A 127 5.82 4.34 6.39
C VAL A 127 5.24 3.17 7.17
N LYS A 128 3.99 3.29 7.58
CA LYS A 128 3.21 2.20 8.18
C LYS A 128 2.28 1.63 7.12
N VAL A 129 2.30 0.31 6.99
CA VAL A 129 1.36 -0.45 6.16
C VAL A 129 0.57 -1.37 7.08
N MET A 130 -0.76 -1.32 6.96
CA MET A 130 -1.68 -2.17 7.71
C MET A 130 -2.55 -2.99 6.76
N VAL A 131 -2.87 -4.21 7.18
CA VAL A 131 -3.92 -5.05 6.58
C VAL A 131 -4.82 -5.51 7.71
N ASN A 132 -6.01 -4.94 7.78
CA ASN A 132 -6.89 -5.08 8.94
C ASN A 132 -6.18 -4.69 10.25
N SER A 133 -5.91 -5.65 11.13
CA SER A 133 -5.19 -5.44 12.40
C SER A 133 -3.68 -5.74 12.33
N ALA A 134 -3.21 -6.39 11.27
CA ALA A 134 -1.79 -6.65 11.10
C ALA A 134 -1.07 -5.39 10.60
N GLU A 135 0.10 -5.06 11.15
CA GLU A 135 0.87 -3.88 10.74
C GLU A 135 2.36 -4.17 10.55
N LYS A 136 2.98 -3.38 9.70
CA LYS A 136 4.43 -3.33 9.52
C LYS A 136 4.87 -1.90 9.25
N LYS A 137 6.00 -1.50 9.86
CA LYS A 137 6.64 -0.21 9.63
C LYS A 137 7.90 -0.39 8.79
N PHE A 138 8.12 0.55 7.88
CA PHE A 138 9.29 0.61 7.01
C PHE A 138 9.98 1.94 7.20
N GLU A 139 11.28 1.91 7.44
CA GLU A 139 12.12 3.10 7.36
C GLU A 139 12.66 3.21 5.95
N ILE A 140 12.40 4.33 5.31
CA ILE A 140 12.79 4.59 3.93
C ILE A 140 13.47 5.94 3.82
N LYS A 141 14.24 6.09 2.76
CA LYS A 141 14.88 7.35 2.40
C LYS A 141 14.90 7.46 0.89
N GLY A 142 14.20 8.44 0.38
CA GLY A 142 14.17 8.74 -1.05
C GLY A 142 15.42 9.42 -1.54
N HIS A 143 15.40 9.79 -2.81
CA HIS A 143 16.54 10.33 -3.51
C HIS A 143 16.29 11.72 -4.07
N SER A 144 15.22 11.95 -4.81
CA SER A 144 15.03 13.19 -5.57
C SER A 144 13.75 13.94 -5.21
N LYS A 145 13.89 15.22 -4.83
CA LYS A 145 12.75 16.12 -4.65
C LYS A 145 12.02 16.43 -5.98
N GLY A 146 12.71 16.29 -7.10
CA GLY A 146 12.14 16.55 -8.42
C GLY A 146 10.99 15.62 -8.79
N VAL A 147 10.88 14.45 -8.14
CA VAL A 147 9.81 13.47 -8.38
C VAL A 147 8.42 14.06 -8.10
N LEU A 148 8.27 14.92 -7.09
CA LEU A 148 7.00 15.64 -6.84
C LEU A 148 6.57 16.54 -8.00
N GLU A 149 7.52 17.07 -8.75
CA GLU A 149 7.31 17.93 -9.93
C GLU A 149 7.29 17.13 -11.24
N GLY A 150 7.26 15.80 -11.17
CA GLY A 150 7.25 14.92 -12.33
C GLY A 150 8.61 14.70 -13.00
N ASN A 151 9.70 15.15 -12.39
CA ASN A 151 11.05 14.83 -12.88
C ASN A 151 11.52 13.50 -12.29
N LEU A 152 11.40 12.43 -13.09
CA LEU A 152 11.72 11.06 -12.68
C LEU A 152 13.18 10.66 -12.99
N GLN A 153 14.00 11.55 -13.56
CA GLN A 153 15.35 11.22 -14.01
C GLN A 153 16.25 10.66 -12.89
N ASP A 154 16.09 11.20 -11.68
CA ASP A 154 16.87 10.80 -10.51
C ASP A 154 16.02 10.03 -9.49
N ALA A 155 14.86 9.51 -9.90
CA ALA A 155 14.00 8.72 -9.04
C ALA A 155 14.70 7.42 -8.61
N LYS A 156 14.45 7.00 -7.37
CA LYS A 156 14.94 5.73 -6.84
C LYS A 156 13.78 4.92 -6.30
N GLU A 157 13.37 3.95 -7.10
CA GLU A 157 12.33 2.98 -6.74
C GLU A 157 12.57 2.36 -5.35
N GLN A 158 11.50 2.21 -4.59
CA GLN A 158 11.52 1.53 -3.30
C GLN A 158 10.30 0.61 -3.19
N ILE A 159 10.57 -0.67 -2.96
CA ILE A 159 9.53 -1.70 -2.88
C ILE A 159 9.36 -2.13 -1.43
N LEU A 160 8.17 -1.90 -0.86
CA LEU A 160 7.81 -2.28 0.49
C LEU A 160 6.97 -3.57 0.42
N GLU A 161 7.50 -4.64 0.99
CA GLU A 161 6.83 -5.94 0.97
C GLU A 161 6.28 -6.31 2.34
N PHE A 162 4.99 -6.62 2.40
CA PHE A 162 4.32 -7.08 3.60
C PHE A 162 3.72 -8.48 3.38
N PRO A 163 4.33 -9.54 3.93
CA PRO A 163 3.77 -10.89 3.89
C PRO A 163 2.45 -10.95 4.65
N ILE A 164 1.43 -11.56 4.03
CA ILE A 164 0.09 -11.70 4.55
C ILE A 164 -0.30 -13.17 4.59
N SER A 165 -0.87 -13.59 5.71
CA SER A 165 -1.42 -14.92 5.92
C SER A 165 -2.96 -14.91 5.87
N ALA A 166 -3.56 -16.10 5.83
CA ALA A 166 -5.02 -16.21 5.91
C ALA A 166 -5.60 -15.69 7.24
N ASN A 167 -4.80 -15.60 8.31
CA ASN A 167 -5.24 -15.06 9.60
C ASN A 167 -5.33 -13.53 9.61
N ASP A 168 -4.63 -12.86 8.70
CA ASP A 168 -4.62 -11.40 8.57
C ASP A 168 -5.81 -10.92 7.72
N LEU A 169 -6.48 -11.84 7.02
CA LEU A 169 -7.62 -11.58 6.14
C LEU A 169 -8.91 -12.19 6.70
N LYS A 170 -10.05 -11.68 6.22
CA LYS A 170 -11.39 -12.22 6.56
C LYS A 170 -12.27 -12.29 5.32
N LYS A 171 -13.30 -13.15 5.35
CA LYS A 171 -14.37 -13.12 4.37
C LYS A 171 -15.17 -11.83 4.54
N GLY A 172 -15.68 -11.27 3.45
CA GLY A 172 -16.31 -9.94 3.43
C GLY A 172 -15.27 -8.83 3.32
N GLY A 173 -15.53 -7.69 3.93
CA GLY A 173 -14.72 -6.49 3.81
C GLY A 173 -13.37 -6.57 4.50
N ASN A 174 -12.32 -6.17 3.79
CA ASN A 174 -10.95 -6.02 4.28
C ASN A 174 -10.45 -4.62 3.95
N MET A 175 -9.48 -4.13 4.70
CA MET A 175 -8.88 -2.81 4.51
C MET A 175 -7.35 -2.89 4.53
N VAL A 176 -6.73 -2.25 3.55
CA VAL A 176 -5.32 -1.86 3.59
C VAL A 176 -5.26 -0.38 3.93
N THR A 177 -4.32 0.00 4.77
CA THR A 177 -4.02 1.41 5.08
C THR A 177 -2.52 1.65 4.94
N VAL A 178 -2.15 2.67 4.20
CA VAL A 178 -0.77 3.17 4.09
C VAL A 178 -0.73 4.57 4.69
N SER A 179 0.20 4.79 5.63
CA SER A 179 0.37 6.08 6.33
C SER A 179 1.83 6.45 6.40
N VAL A 180 2.16 7.72 6.26
CA VAL A 180 3.50 8.24 6.56
C VAL A 180 3.48 8.80 7.99
N LEU A 181 4.14 8.10 8.93
CA LEU A 181 4.14 8.44 10.36
C LEU A 181 5.16 9.51 10.73
N GLU A 182 6.31 9.52 10.05
CA GLU A 182 7.42 10.45 10.30
C GLU A 182 8.03 10.89 8.97
N GLY A 183 8.55 12.11 8.91
CA GLY A 183 9.22 12.66 7.74
C GLY A 183 8.26 13.18 6.68
N GLY A 184 8.70 13.14 5.43
CA GLY A 184 7.96 13.70 4.30
C GLY A 184 7.33 12.63 3.40
N TRP A 185 6.84 13.06 2.30
CA TRP A 185 6.02 12.38 1.29
C TRP A 185 6.62 11.10 0.72
N ILE A 186 5.72 10.25 0.21
CA ILE A 186 6.02 9.13 -0.68
C ILE A 186 5.26 9.29 -2.00
N VAL A 187 5.84 8.84 -3.12
CA VAL A 187 5.21 8.83 -4.45
C VAL A 187 4.98 7.38 -4.86
N PHE A 188 3.72 7.05 -5.09
CA PHE A 188 3.30 5.71 -5.51
C PHE A 188 3.55 5.48 -6.99
N ASP A 189 3.99 4.26 -7.31
CA ASP A 189 3.96 3.66 -8.63
C ASP A 189 2.80 2.66 -8.70
N GLN A 190 2.84 1.64 -7.84
CA GLN A 190 1.80 0.62 -7.79
C GLN A 190 1.56 0.13 -6.36
N ILE A 191 0.31 -0.23 -6.05
CA ILE A 191 -0.01 -1.05 -4.87
C ILE A 191 -0.72 -2.30 -5.37
N ARG A 192 -0.26 -3.49 -4.93
CA ARG A 192 -0.88 -4.75 -5.34
C ARG A 192 -0.87 -5.80 -4.23
N LEU A 193 -1.93 -6.59 -4.20
CA LEU A 193 -1.98 -7.84 -3.45
C LEU A 193 -1.69 -8.98 -4.40
N GLU A 194 -0.69 -9.79 -4.11
CA GLU A 194 -0.28 -10.92 -4.94
C GLU A 194 -0.08 -12.19 -4.11
N GLY A 195 -0.23 -13.36 -4.72
CA GLY A 195 0.01 -14.64 -4.08
C GLY A 195 -0.20 -15.82 -5.00
N ALA A 196 0.26 -17.01 -4.59
CA ALA A 196 0.07 -18.24 -5.33
C ALA A 196 -1.30 -18.89 -5.07
N ASP A 197 -1.90 -18.58 -3.91
CA ASP A 197 -3.15 -19.19 -3.47
C ASP A 197 -4.37 -18.49 -4.06
N GLU A 198 -5.34 -19.28 -4.49
CA GLU A 198 -6.55 -18.76 -5.12
C GLU A 198 -7.46 -18.04 -4.10
N LEU A 199 -7.43 -16.73 -4.13
CA LEU A 199 -8.34 -15.86 -3.42
C LEU A 199 -9.39 -15.36 -4.41
N VAL A 200 -10.67 -15.42 -4.03
CA VAL A 200 -11.77 -14.94 -4.89
C VAL A 200 -12.31 -13.66 -4.27
N LEU A 201 -12.23 -12.59 -5.03
CA LEU A 201 -12.82 -11.30 -4.64
C LEU A 201 -14.34 -11.30 -4.84
N GLU A 202 -15.01 -10.44 -4.09
CA GLU A 202 -16.38 -10.03 -4.34
C GLU A 202 -16.47 -8.51 -4.33
N LYS A 203 -17.50 -7.97 -4.97
CA LYS A 203 -17.75 -6.54 -4.92
C LYS A 203 -18.05 -6.17 -3.48
N ASN A 204 -17.32 -5.20 -2.94
CA ASN A 204 -17.63 -4.66 -1.62
C ASN A 204 -18.94 -3.85 -1.73
N ASN A 205 -19.99 -4.31 -1.07
CA ASN A 205 -21.28 -3.63 -1.02
C ASN A 205 -21.45 -2.78 0.26
N GLU A 206 -20.43 -2.76 1.11
CA GLU A 206 -20.40 -1.93 2.31
C GLU A 206 -19.92 -0.52 1.91
N TYR A 207 -20.88 0.39 1.73
CA TYR A 207 -20.59 1.80 1.38
C TYR A 207 -20.38 2.69 2.60
N ALA A 208 -20.54 2.14 3.82
CA ALA A 208 -20.30 2.84 5.07
C ALA A 208 -19.31 2.03 5.91
N PHE A 209 -18.20 2.64 6.26
CA PHE A 209 -17.20 2.05 7.14
C PHE A 209 -17.06 2.93 8.38
N LEU A 210 -17.47 2.41 9.55
CA LEU A 210 -17.24 3.08 10.83
C LEU A 210 -15.84 2.72 11.32
N ARG A 211 -14.91 3.65 11.24
CA ARG A 211 -13.54 3.46 11.67
C ARG A 211 -13.40 3.54 13.19
N ASN A 212 -14.09 4.51 13.77
CA ASN A 212 -14.14 4.75 15.20
C ASN A 212 -15.42 5.48 15.58
N VAL A 213 -15.97 5.17 16.75
CA VAL A 213 -17.04 5.93 17.37
C VAL A 213 -16.47 6.43 18.70
N ALA A 214 -16.09 7.69 18.75
CA ALA A 214 -15.66 8.36 19.99
C ALA A 214 -16.76 9.34 20.45
N PRO A 215 -16.93 9.57 21.76
CA PRO A 215 -17.76 10.66 22.24
C PRO A 215 -17.25 11.99 21.67
N ALA A 216 -18.15 12.82 21.16
CA ALA A 216 -17.82 14.19 20.82
C ALA A 216 -17.61 14.95 22.13
N GLU A 217 -16.39 15.39 22.41
CA GLU A 217 -16.14 16.38 23.46
C GLU A 217 -16.53 17.77 22.91
N TYR A 218 -17.71 18.23 23.34
CA TYR A 218 -18.07 19.63 23.13
C TYR A 218 -17.47 20.43 24.28
N GLU A 219 -16.38 21.12 24.06
CA GLU A 219 -16.04 22.28 24.87
C GLU A 219 -16.98 23.43 24.48
N MET A 220 -18.02 23.65 25.28
CA MET A 220 -18.77 24.92 25.25
C MET A 220 -18.01 25.89 26.17
N GLU A 221 -17.21 26.79 25.61
CA GLU A 221 -16.89 28.04 26.31
C GLU A 221 -18.20 28.81 26.44
N MET A 222 -18.74 28.83 27.66
CA MET A 222 -19.81 29.77 28.00
C MET A 222 -19.08 31.05 28.48
N ASP A 223 -18.99 32.03 27.59
CA ASP A 223 -18.67 33.40 27.98
C ASP A 223 -19.71 33.89 29.00
N GLY A 224 -19.25 34.08 30.26
CA GLY A 224 -20.02 34.66 31.34
C GLY A 224 -19.83 36.19 31.36
#